data_1d622515fe998c49e7d54e820b7aeb16
#
_entry.id   1d622515fe998c49e7d54e820b7aeb16
#
_cell.length_a   1.000
_cell.length_b   1.000
_cell.length_c   1.000
_cell.angle_alpha   90.00
_cell.angle_beta   90.00
_cell.angle_gamma   90.00
#
_symmetry.space_group_name_H-M   'P 1'
#
loop_
_entity.id
_entity.type
_entity.pdbx_description
1 polymer ?
#
loop_
_entity_poly.entity_id
_entity_poly.type
_entity_poly.pdbx_seq_one_letter_code
_entity_poly.pdbx_strand_id
1 'polypeptide(L)'
;MRTETTAIDIPTADGVADAILITPVEGGPHPGVLVYMDAFGLRPRLEQMGGRLAGQGYAVLVPNVFYRSGRAPVVELGDLSVPETRSAAFEKLGPVMQELTPDRERPARPCRGTRGRRRRRAWRGPVGTVGYCMGGALALRTAAQAPDRVAAVASFHGGRLATDRLDSAHLLAGRITAEVYIGHADNDGSMPPEQQERLAQALSDAGVRHRTELYAGAAHGFTMADTAAYDEAATERHWDRLTDLFARTLR
;
A
#
# COMPACT_ATOMS: atom_id res chain seq x y z
N MET A 1 12.71 -17.28 4.43
CA MET A 1 11.77 -18.34 4.85
C MET A 1 10.98 -18.84 3.64
N ARG A 2 10.54 -20.11 3.64
CA ARG A 2 9.61 -20.62 2.63
C ARG A 2 8.24 -19.99 2.85
N THR A 3 7.56 -19.59 1.78
CA THR A 3 6.27 -18.90 1.83
C THR A 3 5.21 -19.66 1.04
N GLU A 4 3.96 -19.48 1.40
CA GLU A 4 2.79 -19.99 0.68
C GLU A 4 1.93 -18.81 0.23
N THR A 5 1.52 -18.82 -1.04
CA THR A 5 0.60 -17.85 -1.63
C THR A 5 -0.78 -18.46 -1.80
N THR A 6 -1.81 -17.76 -1.37
CA THR A 6 -3.20 -18.20 -1.47
C THR A 6 -4.06 -17.06 -1.98
N ALA A 7 -4.80 -17.28 -3.05
CA ALA A 7 -5.89 -16.38 -3.46
C ALA A 7 -7.06 -16.53 -2.49
N ILE A 8 -7.58 -15.41 -2.01
CA ILE A 8 -8.69 -15.38 -1.05
C ILE A 8 -9.75 -14.37 -1.43
N ASP A 9 -10.96 -14.62 -1.02
CA ASP A 9 -12.08 -13.69 -1.12
C ASP A 9 -12.37 -13.07 0.25
N ILE A 10 -12.50 -11.74 0.28
CA ILE A 10 -12.78 -10.95 1.47
C ILE A 10 -14.18 -10.38 1.33
N PRO A 11 -15.17 -10.87 2.10
CA PRO A 11 -16.50 -10.25 2.14
C PRO A 11 -16.38 -8.81 2.66
N THR A 12 -16.99 -7.88 1.94
CA THR A 12 -17.07 -6.45 2.28
C THR A 12 -18.53 -6.05 2.48
N ALA A 13 -18.80 -4.80 2.83
CA ALA A 13 -20.16 -4.31 3.02
C ALA A 13 -20.96 -4.25 1.70
N ASP A 14 -20.26 -4.16 0.57
CA ASP A 14 -20.83 -3.88 -0.75
C ASP A 14 -20.29 -4.81 -1.85
N GLY A 15 -19.78 -5.98 -1.48
CA GLY A 15 -19.31 -6.98 -2.43
C GLY A 15 -18.28 -7.93 -1.86
N VAL A 16 -17.49 -8.52 -2.74
CA VAL A 16 -16.40 -9.44 -2.39
C VAL A 16 -15.13 -8.95 -3.04
N ALA A 17 -14.13 -8.61 -2.23
CA ALA A 17 -12.80 -8.24 -2.72
C ALA A 17 -11.92 -9.49 -2.84
N ASP A 18 -11.40 -9.76 -4.01
CA ASP A 18 -10.32 -10.72 -4.18
C ASP A 18 -9.01 -10.16 -3.64
N ALA A 19 -8.17 -11.02 -3.12
CA ALA A 19 -6.88 -10.65 -2.52
C ALA A 19 -5.89 -11.80 -2.61
N ILE A 20 -4.61 -11.47 -2.48
CA ILE A 20 -3.53 -12.44 -2.30
C ILE A 20 -3.10 -12.40 -0.83
N LEU A 21 -3.11 -13.57 -0.19
CA LEU A 21 -2.56 -13.79 1.14
C LEU A 21 -1.26 -14.58 1.00
N ILE A 22 -0.15 -14.03 1.49
CA ILE A 22 1.17 -14.65 1.45
C ILE A 22 1.65 -14.82 2.89
N THR A 23 1.94 -16.04 3.29
CA THR A 23 2.35 -16.35 4.67
C THR A 23 3.61 -17.20 4.70
N PRO A 24 4.48 -17.02 5.72
CA PRO A 24 5.50 -18.01 6.00
C PRO A 24 4.87 -19.37 6.31
N VAL A 25 5.49 -20.46 5.81
CA VAL A 25 4.99 -21.83 6.02
C VAL A 25 5.25 -22.28 7.44
N GLU A 26 6.36 -21.82 8.04
CA GLU A 26 6.84 -22.25 9.34
C GLU A 26 6.76 -21.12 10.37
N GLY A 27 6.58 -21.47 11.62
CA GLY A 27 6.43 -20.52 12.71
C GLY A 27 5.00 -19.99 12.84
N GLY A 28 4.87 -18.84 13.46
CA GLY A 28 3.59 -18.13 13.65
C GLY A 28 3.10 -18.12 15.09
N PRO A 29 2.17 -17.21 15.39
CA PRO A 29 1.56 -16.23 14.49
C PRO A 29 2.53 -15.13 14.03
N HIS A 30 2.40 -14.68 12.80
CA HIS A 30 3.24 -13.66 12.19
C HIS A 30 2.64 -12.26 12.31
N PRO A 31 3.46 -11.18 12.41
CA PRO A 31 2.95 -9.82 12.28
C PRO A 31 2.31 -9.60 10.90
N GLY A 32 1.17 -8.91 10.88
CA GLY A 32 0.43 -8.64 9.64
C GLY A 32 0.94 -7.42 8.91
N VAL A 33 1.00 -7.50 7.58
CA VAL A 33 1.27 -6.37 6.70
C VAL A 33 0.21 -6.29 5.61
N LEU A 34 -0.38 -5.11 5.44
CA LEU A 34 -1.30 -4.80 4.37
C LEU A 34 -0.56 -4.01 3.29
N VAL A 35 -0.50 -4.56 2.08
CA VAL A 35 0.17 -3.95 0.93
C VAL A 35 -0.88 -3.40 -0.03
N TYR A 36 -0.87 -2.09 -0.23
CA TYR A 36 -1.73 -1.42 -1.19
C TYR A 36 -1.03 -1.24 -2.53
N MET A 37 -1.69 -1.71 -3.56
CA MET A 37 -1.26 -1.68 -4.95
C MET A 37 -1.16 -0.24 -5.50
N ASP A 38 -0.44 -0.09 -6.61
CA ASP A 38 -0.47 1.10 -7.44
C ASP A 38 -1.71 1.13 -8.36
N ALA A 39 -1.79 2.11 -9.24
CA ALA A 39 -2.91 2.29 -10.15
C ALA A 39 -3.10 1.15 -11.15
N PHE A 40 -2.06 0.36 -11.42
CA PHE A 40 -2.15 -0.79 -12.33
C PHE A 40 -2.82 -2.02 -11.70
N GLY A 41 -3.14 -1.97 -10.43
CA GLY A 41 -3.92 -3.02 -9.79
C GLY A 41 -3.11 -4.22 -9.31
N LEU A 42 -3.86 -5.21 -8.82
CA LEU A 42 -3.30 -6.46 -8.31
C LEU A 42 -2.77 -7.29 -9.48
N ARG A 43 -1.47 -7.59 -9.46
CA ARG A 43 -0.74 -8.28 -10.51
C ARG A 43 0.49 -9.02 -9.97
N PRO A 44 1.18 -9.87 -10.78
CA PRO A 44 2.32 -10.68 -10.31
C PRO A 44 3.43 -9.88 -9.61
N ARG A 45 3.68 -8.62 -10.02
CA ARG A 45 4.67 -7.76 -9.33
C ARG A 45 4.35 -7.55 -7.85
N LEU A 46 3.08 -7.30 -7.53
CA LEU A 46 2.65 -7.09 -6.14
C LEU A 46 2.77 -8.39 -5.32
N GLU A 47 2.52 -9.55 -5.94
CA GLU A 47 2.74 -10.85 -5.30
C GLU A 47 4.22 -11.06 -4.98
N GLN A 48 5.13 -10.77 -5.91
CA GLN A 48 6.58 -10.83 -5.68
C GLN A 48 7.01 -9.93 -4.52
N MET A 49 6.52 -8.70 -4.48
CA MET A 49 6.82 -7.76 -3.40
C MET A 49 6.29 -8.25 -2.05
N GLY A 50 5.06 -8.76 -2.02
CA GLY A 50 4.49 -9.40 -0.84
C GLY A 50 5.27 -10.64 -0.40
N GLY A 51 5.73 -11.45 -1.36
CA GLY A 51 6.58 -12.62 -1.12
C GLY A 51 7.91 -12.25 -0.45
N ARG A 52 8.55 -11.13 -0.85
CA ARG A 52 9.77 -10.62 -0.21
C ARG A 52 9.54 -10.29 1.27
N LEU A 53 8.42 -9.65 1.60
CA LEU A 53 8.03 -9.37 3.00
C LEU A 53 7.71 -10.66 3.77
N ALA A 54 6.95 -11.57 3.15
CA ALA A 54 6.61 -12.85 3.78
C ALA A 54 7.86 -13.70 4.06
N GLY A 55 8.84 -13.68 3.15
CA GLY A 55 10.16 -14.29 3.34
C GLY A 55 10.93 -13.77 4.56
N GLN A 56 10.59 -12.58 5.04
CA GLN A 56 11.13 -11.96 6.26
C GLN A 56 10.30 -12.25 7.53
N GLY A 57 9.24 -13.03 7.41
CA GLY A 57 8.44 -13.47 8.56
C GLY A 57 7.15 -12.69 8.79
N TYR A 58 6.64 -11.95 7.80
CA TYR A 58 5.35 -11.26 7.86
C TYR A 58 4.24 -12.06 7.19
N ALA A 59 3.02 -11.97 7.71
CA ALA A 59 1.82 -12.42 7.01
C ALA A 59 1.29 -11.23 6.18
N VAL A 60 1.33 -11.37 4.85
CA VAL A 60 1.10 -10.25 3.93
C VAL A 60 -0.24 -10.41 3.21
N LEU A 61 -1.06 -9.37 3.23
CA LEU A 61 -2.30 -9.29 2.48
C LEU A 61 -2.19 -8.20 1.41
N VAL A 62 -2.48 -8.57 0.16
CA VAL A 62 -2.52 -7.66 -0.99
C VAL A 62 -3.94 -7.67 -1.56
N PRO A 63 -4.82 -6.74 -1.19
CA PRO A 63 -6.20 -6.70 -1.67
C PRO A 63 -6.30 -6.05 -3.04
N ASN A 64 -7.22 -6.54 -3.87
CA ASN A 64 -7.72 -5.79 -5.02
C ASN A 64 -8.62 -4.65 -4.52
N VAL A 65 -8.12 -3.40 -4.52
CA VAL A 65 -8.94 -2.26 -4.09
C VAL A 65 -9.95 -1.83 -5.13
N PHE A 66 -9.83 -2.34 -6.36
CA PHE A 66 -10.76 -2.11 -7.47
C PHE A 66 -11.88 -3.17 -7.56
N TYR A 67 -12.06 -4.00 -6.55
CA TYR A 67 -12.98 -5.14 -6.57
C TYR A 67 -14.43 -4.78 -6.97
N ARG A 68 -14.85 -3.53 -6.81
CA ARG A 68 -16.17 -3.05 -7.23
C ARG A 68 -16.30 -2.98 -8.75
N SER A 69 -15.19 -2.74 -9.44
CA SER A 69 -15.12 -2.71 -10.91
C SER A 69 -14.83 -4.09 -11.50
N GLY A 70 -14.44 -5.06 -10.67
CA GLY A 70 -14.20 -6.45 -11.09
C GLY A 70 -13.08 -7.14 -10.31
N ARG A 71 -12.93 -8.44 -10.58
CA ARG A 71 -11.76 -9.22 -10.08
C ARG A 71 -10.49 -8.84 -10.85
N ALA A 72 -9.36 -9.00 -10.19
CA ALA A 72 -8.07 -8.74 -10.83
C ALA A 72 -7.74 -9.83 -11.90
N PRO A 73 -7.16 -9.44 -13.03
CA PRO A 73 -6.88 -8.07 -13.47
C PRO A 73 -8.16 -7.35 -13.92
N VAL A 74 -8.40 -6.13 -13.42
CA VAL A 74 -9.61 -5.36 -13.78
C VAL A 74 -9.55 -4.84 -15.22
N VAL A 75 -8.34 -4.67 -15.74
CA VAL A 75 -8.05 -4.28 -17.14
C VAL A 75 -6.85 -5.09 -17.63
N GLU A 76 -6.86 -5.46 -18.91
CA GLU A 76 -5.68 -6.01 -19.55
C GLU A 76 -4.60 -4.94 -19.68
N LEU A 77 -3.44 -5.17 -19.09
CA LEU A 77 -2.39 -4.17 -18.96
C LEU A 77 -1.39 -4.18 -20.12
N GLY A 78 -1.11 -5.34 -20.69
CA GLY A 78 -0.01 -5.52 -21.65
C GLY A 78 1.36 -5.33 -20.97
N ASP A 79 2.36 -4.98 -21.78
CA ASP A 79 3.73 -4.74 -21.31
C ASP A 79 3.88 -3.30 -20.79
N LEU A 80 3.93 -3.14 -19.48
CA LEU A 80 4.06 -1.83 -18.82
C LEU A 80 5.46 -1.22 -18.92
N SER A 81 6.46 -1.96 -19.41
CA SER A 81 7.79 -1.43 -19.72
C SER A 81 7.79 -0.57 -20.99
N VAL A 82 6.79 -0.76 -21.84
CA VAL A 82 6.58 0.02 -23.07
C VAL A 82 5.74 1.25 -22.76
N PRO A 83 6.24 2.49 -23.01
CA PRO A 83 5.55 3.73 -22.62
C PRO A 83 4.13 3.87 -23.20
N GLU A 84 3.93 3.49 -24.45
CA GLU A 84 2.64 3.56 -25.14
C GLU A 84 1.61 2.60 -24.50
N THR A 85 2.03 1.37 -24.21
CA THR A 85 1.20 0.36 -23.54
C THR A 85 0.85 0.81 -22.13
N ARG A 86 1.83 1.38 -21.39
CA ARG A 86 1.62 1.93 -20.06
C ARG A 86 0.61 3.08 -20.07
N SER A 87 0.72 4.01 -21.03
CA SER A 87 -0.22 5.13 -21.18
C SER A 87 -1.63 4.64 -21.49
N ALA A 88 -1.78 3.70 -22.42
CA ALA A 88 -3.08 3.12 -22.77
C ALA A 88 -3.71 2.35 -21.59
N ALA A 89 -2.92 1.64 -20.79
CA ALA A 89 -3.40 0.99 -19.58
C ALA A 89 -3.88 2.03 -18.55
N PHE A 90 -3.15 3.12 -18.38
CA PHE A 90 -3.51 4.19 -17.44
C PHE A 90 -4.81 4.91 -17.86
N GLU A 91 -5.02 5.13 -19.13
CA GLU A 91 -6.28 5.69 -19.67
C GLU A 91 -7.49 4.78 -19.36
N LYS A 92 -7.34 3.46 -19.56
CA LYS A 92 -8.38 2.47 -19.24
C LYS A 92 -8.70 2.41 -17.75
N LEU A 93 -7.69 2.61 -16.89
CA LEU A 93 -7.84 2.59 -15.45
C LEU A 93 -8.38 3.91 -14.87
N GLY A 94 -8.35 5.00 -15.64
CA GLY A 94 -8.84 6.31 -15.21
C GLY A 94 -10.25 6.26 -14.60
N PRO A 95 -11.26 5.72 -15.30
CA PRO A 95 -12.62 5.55 -14.76
C PRO A 95 -12.65 4.71 -13.46
N VAL A 96 -11.90 3.60 -13.42
CA VAL A 96 -11.83 2.72 -12.25
C VAL A 96 -11.27 3.45 -11.03
N MET A 97 -10.22 4.25 -11.23
CA MET A 97 -9.63 5.07 -10.16
C MET A 97 -10.58 6.17 -9.68
N GLN A 98 -11.40 6.75 -10.56
CA GLN A 98 -12.39 7.78 -10.18
C GLN A 98 -13.51 7.21 -9.29
N GLU A 99 -13.79 5.91 -9.38
CA GLU A 99 -14.73 5.24 -8.50
C GLU A 99 -14.20 5.03 -7.07
N LEU A 100 -12.88 5.13 -6.85
CA LEU A 100 -12.27 5.10 -5.52
C LEU A 100 -12.52 6.43 -4.82
N THR A 101 -13.67 6.55 -4.19
CA THR A 101 -13.97 7.67 -3.30
C THR A 101 -13.48 7.35 -1.87
N PRO A 102 -13.21 8.37 -1.03
CA PRO A 102 -12.80 8.15 0.37
C PRO A 102 -13.73 7.25 1.17
N ASP A 103 -15.03 7.28 0.90
CA ASP A 103 -15.99 6.38 1.53
C ASP A 103 -15.87 4.93 1.04
N ARG A 104 -15.45 4.75 -0.21
CA ARG A 104 -15.20 3.44 -0.82
C ARG A 104 -13.78 2.93 -0.58
N GLU A 105 -12.83 3.81 -0.22
CA GLU A 105 -11.47 3.46 0.18
C GLU A 105 -11.40 2.84 1.58
N ARG A 106 -12.51 2.74 2.30
CA ARG A 106 -12.54 2.09 3.62
C ARG A 106 -12.08 0.64 3.47
N PRO A 107 -11.03 0.23 4.20
CA PRO A 107 -10.65 -1.17 4.22
C PRO A 107 -11.89 -1.96 4.64
N ALA A 108 -12.15 -3.04 3.92
CA ALA A 108 -13.24 -3.95 4.25
C ALA A 108 -13.14 -4.30 5.73
N ARG A 109 -14.08 -3.80 6.56
CA ARG A 109 -14.17 -4.26 7.94
C ARG A 109 -14.43 -5.75 7.86
N PRO A 110 -13.59 -6.62 8.43
CA PRO A 110 -13.87 -8.02 8.44
C PRO A 110 -15.25 -8.18 9.09
N CYS A 111 -16.22 -8.70 8.33
CA CYS A 111 -17.54 -8.98 8.86
C CYS A 111 -17.38 -9.80 10.15
N ARG A 112 -17.98 -9.33 11.25
CA ARG A 112 -18.09 -10.10 12.49
C ARG A 112 -18.94 -11.34 12.20
N GLY A 113 -18.37 -12.39 11.64
CA GLY A 113 -19.19 -13.57 11.35
C GLY A 113 -18.58 -14.68 10.53
N THR A 114 -17.49 -14.48 9.81
CA THR A 114 -16.86 -15.61 9.11
C THR A 114 -16.05 -16.46 10.08
N ARG A 115 -16.68 -17.51 10.60
CA ARG A 115 -16.08 -18.55 11.44
C ARG A 115 -15.12 -19.43 10.64
N GLY A 116 -14.02 -18.86 10.10
CA GLY A 116 -12.90 -19.62 9.56
C GLY A 116 -11.82 -19.76 10.63
N ARG A 117 -11.80 -20.89 11.36
CA ARG A 117 -10.80 -21.14 12.45
C ARG A 117 -9.34 -21.00 11.99
N ARG A 118 -9.02 -21.19 10.69
CA ARG A 118 -7.68 -21.05 10.13
C ARG A 118 -7.22 -19.58 9.99
N ARG A 119 -8.13 -18.65 9.66
CA ARG A 119 -7.78 -17.24 9.44
C ARG A 119 -7.43 -16.48 10.73
N ARG A 120 -7.96 -16.87 11.89
CA ARG A 120 -7.68 -16.24 13.19
C ARG A 120 -6.25 -16.53 13.71
N ARG A 121 -5.52 -17.47 13.13
CA ARG A 121 -4.14 -17.84 13.56
C ARG A 121 -3.05 -17.08 12.79
N ALA A 122 -3.36 -16.45 11.65
CA ALA A 122 -2.35 -15.84 10.79
C ALA A 122 -1.76 -14.56 11.39
N TRP A 123 -2.56 -13.76 12.11
CA TRP A 123 -2.14 -12.45 12.58
C TRP A 123 -2.42 -12.26 14.07
N ARG A 124 -1.42 -11.81 14.80
CA ARG A 124 -1.56 -11.32 16.18
C ARG A 124 -0.77 -10.03 16.34
N GLY A 125 -1.28 -9.13 17.18
CA GLY A 125 -0.64 -7.85 17.46
C GLY A 125 -0.96 -6.74 16.44
N PRO A 126 -0.18 -5.67 16.44
CA PRO A 126 -0.32 -4.56 15.54
C PRO A 126 0.03 -4.97 14.10
N VAL A 127 -0.46 -4.21 13.14
CA VAL A 127 -0.21 -4.43 11.71
C VAL A 127 0.55 -3.25 11.10
N GLY A 128 1.33 -3.54 10.06
CA GLY A 128 1.91 -2.52 9.19
C GLY A 128 1.07 -2.31 7.94
N THR A 129 1.12 -1.11 7.40
CA THR A 129 0.59 -0.82 6.08
C THR A 129 1.66 -0.23 5.20
N VAL A 130 1.72 -0.64 3.94
CA VAL A 130 2.56 -0.01 2.92
C VAL A 130 1.76 0.19 1.66
N GLY A 131 1.95 1.33 1.02
CA GLY A 131 1.26 1.66 -0.22
C GLY A 131 2.19 2.30 -1.25
N TYR A 132 1.91 1.98 -2.51
CA TYR A 132 2.66 2.41 -3.67
C TYR A 132 1.79 3.30 -4.56
N CYS A 133 2.30 4.44 -5.04
CA CYS A 133 1.55 5.38 -5.87
C CYS A 133 0.24 5.82 -5.16
N MET A 134 -0.93 5.59 -5.75
CA MET A 134 -2.22 5.85 -5.12
C MET A 134 -2.41 5.07 -3.80
N GLY A 135 -1.80 3.90 -3.68
CA GLY A 135 -1.84 3.07 -2.46
C GLY A 135 -1.23 3.76 -1.24
N GLY A 136 -0.36 4.74 -1.43
CA GLY A 136 0.18 5.55 -0.34
C GLY A 136 -0.91 6.30 0.45
N ALA A 137 -1.88 6.88 -0.25
CA ALA A 137 -3.03 7.51 0.39
C ALA A 137 -3.91 6.49 1.14
N LEU A 138 -4.09 5.29 0.57
CA LEU A 138 -4.85 4.21 1.20
C LEU A 138 -4.18 3.73 2.49
N ALA A 139 -2.84 3.62 2.50
CA ALA A 139 -2.08 3.23 3.68
C ALA A 139 -2.26 4.25 4.83
N LEU A 140 -2.13 5.55 4.55
CA LEU A 140 -2.35 6.62 5.53
C LEU A 140 -3.79 6.65 6.04
N ARG A 141 -4.78 6.51 5.15
CA ARG A 141 -6.20 6.47 5.53
C ARG A 141 -6.52 5.26 6.42
N THR A 142 -5.92 4.10 6.12
CA THR A 142 -6.10 2.90 6.95
C THR A 142 -5.58 3.11 8.36
N ALA A 143 -4.41 3.72 8.51
CA ALA A 143 -3.87 4.04 9.84
C ALA A 143 -4.76 5.01 10.61
N ALA A 144 -5.27 6.05 9.95
CA ALA A 144 -6.18 7.01 10.57
C ALA A 144 -7.56 6.42 10.94
N GLN A 145 -8.01 5.38 10.24
CA GLN A 145 -9.28 4.68 10.50
C GLN A 145 -9.16 3.57 11.54
N ALA A 146 -7.96 3.03 11.73
CA ALA A 146 -7.69 1.94 12.66
C ALA A 146 -6.44 2.22 13.53
N PRO A 147 -6.38 3.36 14.25
CA PRO A 147 -5.19 3.78 14.99
C PRO A 147 -4.75 2.76 16.04
N ASP A 148 -5.68 2.05 16.67
CA ASP A 148 -5.38 1.01 17.66
C ASP A 148 -4.82 -0.28 17.06
N ARG A 149 -4.80 -0.41 15.74
CA ARG A 149 -4.40 -1.63 15.04
C ARG A 149 -3.15 -1.44 14.20
N VAL A 150 -2.96 -0.25 13.64
CA VAL A 150 -1.85 0.06 12.75
C VAL A 150 -0.73 0.71 13.55
N ALA A 151 0.44 0.06 13.60
CA ALA A 151 1.62 0.59 14.29
C ALA A 151 2.65 1.20 13.34
N ALA A 152 2.58 0.88 12.05
CA ALA A 152 3.50 1.38 11.04
C ALA A 152 2.79 1.68 9.72
N VAL A 153 3.18 2.78 9.09
CA VAL A 153 2.73 3.17 7.75
C VAL A 153 3.92 3.51 6.89
N ALA A 154 3.99 2.94 5.70
CA ALA A 154 4.93 3.39 4.68
C ALA A 154 4.20 3.79 3.39
N SER A 155 4.69 4.84 2.74
CA SER A 155 4.26 5.24 1.40
C SER A 155 5.47 5.46 0.53
N PHE A 156 5.51 4.84 -0.63
CA PHE A 156 6.59 5.03 -1.60
C PHE A 156 6.04 5.57 -2.91
N HIS A 157 6.71 6.60 -3.44
CA HIS A 157 6.26 7.37 -4.61
C HIS A 157 4.75 7.64 -4.57
N GLY A 158 4.22 7.95 -3.37
CA GLY A 158 2.81 8.22 -3.17
C GLY A 158 2.40 9.53 -3.84
N GLY A 159 1.37 9.50 -4.67
CA GLY A 159 0.84 10.69 -5.33
C GLY A 159 -0.33 11.31 -4.58
N ARG A 160 -0.47 12.64 -4.68
CA ARG A 160 -1.62 13.42 -4.19
C ARG A 160 -1.92 13.23 -2.70
N LEU A 161 -0.89 13.07 -1.87
CA LEU A 161 -1.06 12.83 -0.44
C LEU A 161 -1.47 14.08 0.33
N ALA A 162 -1.18 15.28 -0.21
CA ALA A 162 -1.45 16.57 0.45
C ALA A 162 -1.97 17.64 -0.52
N THR A 163 -3.13 17.36 -1.14
CA THR A 163 -3.83 18.26 -2.05
C THR A 163 -4.73 19.25 -1.32
N ASP A 164 -5.32 20.20 -2.04
CA ASP A 164 -6.32 21.17 -1.51
C ASP A 164 -7.73 20.57 -1.37
N ARG A 165 -7.92 19.30 -1.71
CA ARG A 165 -9.20 18.62 -1.55
C ARG A 165 -9.52 18.41 -0.07
N LEU A 166 -10.80 18.52 0.28
CA LEU A 166 -11.28 18.31 1.65
C LEU A 166 -11.13 16.87 2.17
N ASP A 167 -10.91 15.94 1.25
CA ASP A 167 -10.70 14.51 1.54
C ASP A 167 -9.22 14.10 1.44
N SER A 168 -8.29 15.04 1.37
CA SER A 168 -6.87 14.75 1.21
C SER A 168 -6.28 14.01 2.42
N ALA A 169 -5.39 13.05 2.17
CA ALA A 169 -4.89 12.12 3.19
C ALA A 169 -4.18 12.83 4.36
N HIS A 170 -3.44 13.92 4.09
CA HIS A 170 -2.73 14.67 5.13
C HIS A 170 -3.66 15.27 6.21
N LEU A 171 -4.93 15.55 5.87
CA LEU A 171 -5.92 16.07 6.82
C LEU A 171 -6.28 15.06 7.92
N LEU A 172 -5.91 13.81 7.74
CA LEU A 172 -6.12 12.74 8.71
C LEU A 172 -4.95 12.56 9.68
N ALA A 173 -3.87 13.34 9.57
CA ALA A 173 -2.66 13.20 10.38
C ALA A 173 -2.95 13.13 11.89
N GLY A 174 -3.84 13.98 12.42
CA GLY A 174 -4.22 13.99 13.82
C GLY A 174 -4.92 12.71 14.34
N ARG A 175 -5.22 11.76 13.46
CA ARG A 175 -5.81 10.46 13.82
C ARG A 175 -4.82 9.30 13.70
N ILE A 176 -3.60 9.56 13.25
CA ILE A 176 -2.55 8.55 13.05
C ILE A 176 -1.71 8.45 14.31
N THR A 177 -1.66 7.27 14.91
CA THR A 177 -0.79 6.95 16.05
C THR A 177 0.42 6.12 15.65
N ALA A 178 0.40 5.61 14.41
CA ALA A 178 1.46 4.79 13.83
C ALA A 178 2.72 5.61 13.55
N GLU A 179 3.88 4.95 13.54
CA GLU A 179 5.08 5.54 12.94
C GLU A 179 4.97 5.56 11.42
N VAL A 180 5.29 6.71 10.80
CA VAL A 180 5.09 6.96 9.38
C VAL A 180 6.42 7.12 8.66
N TYR A 181 6.59 6.43 7.53
CA TYR A 181 7.69 6.63 6.60
C TYR A 181 7.15 7.02 5.21
N ILE A 182 7.67 8.10 4.64
CA ILE A 182 7.32 8.56 3.29
C ILE A 182 8.57 8.62 2.43
N GLY A 183 8.63 7.82 1.38
CA GLY A 183 9.66 7.88 0.34
C GLY A 183 9.11 8.57 -0.90
N HIS A 184 9.54 9.83 -1.12
CA HIS A 184 9.13 10.61 -2.29
C HIS A 184 9.98 10.28 -3.50
N ALA A 185 9.37 10.15 -4.67
CA ALA A 185 10.08 10.14 -5.94
C ALA A 185 10.57 11.54 -6.30
N ASP A 186 11.65 11.62 -7.08
CA ASP A 186 12.19 12.89 -7.57
C ASP A 186 11.41 13.37 -8.81
N ASN A 187 11.25 14.69 -8.93
CA ASN A 187 10.52 15.32 -10.03
C ASN A 187 9.12 14.73 -10.30
N ASP A 188 8.42 14.34 -9.24
CA ASP A 188 7.10 13.72 -9.30
C ASP A 188 5.99 14.77 -9.37
N GLY A 189 5.43 14.99 -10.56
CA GLY A 189 4.31 15.91 -10.74
C GLY A 189 3.03 15.54 -9.97
N SER A 190 2.90 14.31 -9.51
CA SER A 190 1.77 13.88 -8.67
C SER A 190 1.96 14.21 -7.18
N MET A 191 3.18 14.55 -6.77
CA MET A 191 3.55 14.92 -5.40
C MET A 191 4.65 15.99 -5.42
N PRO A 192 4.35 17.20 -5.94
CA PRO A 192 5.34 18.28 -6.05
C PRO A 192 5.83 18.74 -4.66
N PRO A 193 6.97 19.46 -4.58
CA PRO A 193 7.60 19.85 -3.32
C PRO A 193 6.65 20.50 -2.31
N GLU A 194 5.72 21.33 -2.75
CA GLU A 194 4.76 22.01 -1.88
C GLU A 194 3.81 21.01 -1.19
N GLN A 195 3.46 19.91 -1.87
CA GLN A 195 2.67 18.85 -1.25
C GLN A 195 3.52 17.98 -0.31
N GLN A 196 4.80 17.78 -0.62
CA GLN A 196 5.73 17.07 0.26
C GLN A 196 5.91 17.83 1.59
N GLU A 197 6.15 19.13 1.52
CA GLU A 197 6.27 20.02 2.68
C GLU A 197 4.96 20.05 3.49
N ARG A 198 3.82 20.21 2.82
CA ARG A 198 2.49 20.22 3.47
C ARG A 198 2.21 18.92 4.22
N LEU A 199 2.55 17.78 3.65
CA LEU A 199 2.40 16.48 4.32
C LEU A 199 3.29 16.38 5.55
N ALA A 200 4.57 16.73 5.42
CA ALA A 200 5.53 16.71 6.51
C ALA A 200 5.09 17.64 7.66
N GLN A 201 4.63 18.85 7.33
CA GLN A 201 4.11 19.80 8.31
C GLN A 201 2.87 19.25 9.04
N ALA A 202 1.91 18.68 8.28
CA ALA A 202 0.70 18.11 8.90
C ALA A 202 1.00 16.95 9.86
N LEU A 203 1.98 16.11 9.53
CA LEU A 203 2.44 15.02 10.41
C LEU A 203 3.15 15.57 11.63
N SER A 204 3.98 16.62 11.47
CA SER A 204 4.67 17.30 12.58
C SER A 204 3.69 17.96 13.54
N ASP A 205 2.74 18.74 13.03
CA ASP A 205 1.74 19.46 13.82
C ASP A 205 0.84 18.48 14.60
N ALA A 206 0.60 17.32 14.05
CA ALA A 206 -0.14 16.24 14.70
C ALA A 206 0.70 15.44 15.73
N GLY A 207 1.99 15.72 15.87
CA GLY A 207 2.89 14.99 16.76
C GLY A 207 3.17 13.54 16.31
N VAL A 208 2.93 13.21 15.04
CA VAL A 208 3.16 11.88 14.51
C VAL A 208 4.66 11.62 14.36
N ARG A 209 5.16 10.51 14.90
CA ARG A 209 6.52 10.08 14.64
C ARG A 209 6.66 9.73 13.18
N HIS A 210 7.43 10.52 12.42
CA HIS A 210 7.55 10.33 10.99
C HIS A 210 8.96 10.61 10.45
N ARG A 211 9.22 10.09 9.26
CA ARG A 211 10.39 10.38 8.44
C ARG A 211 9.96 10.50 6.99
N THR A 212 10.39 11.57 6.33
CA THR A 212 10.22 11.77 4.90
C THR A 212 11.59 11.78 4.22
N GLU A 213 11.74 11.12 3.09
CA GLU A 213 12.99 11.08 2.33
C GLU A 213 12.71 11.28 0.85
N LEU A 214 13.54 12.08 0.17
CA LEU A 214 13.58 12.15 -1.28
C LEU A 214 14.49 11.04 -1.83
N TYR A 215 14.00 10.34 -2.82
CA TYR A 215 14.72 9.35 -3.60
C TYR A 215 15.25 10.06 -4.85
N ALA A 216 16.37 10.79 -4.71
CA ALA A 216 16.95 11.63 -5.74
C ALA A 216 17.23 10.82 -7.01
N GLY A 217 16.78 11.34 -8.16
CA GLY A 217 16.89 10.70 -9.47
C GLY A 217 15.84 9.60 -9.74
N ALA A 218 15.14 9.10 -8.74
CA ALA A 218 14.17 8.03 -8.91
C ALA A 218 12.79 8.57 -9.34
N ALA A 219 12.27 8.07 -10.45
CA ALA A 219 10.98 8.49 -11.00
C ALA A 219 9.78 7.91 -10.22
N HIS A 220 8.60 8.50 -10.40
CA HIS A 220 7.35 7.92 -9.90
C HIS A 220 7.15 6.49 -10.39
N GLY A 221 7.01 5.54 -9.47
CA GLY A 221 6.91 4.11 -9.78
C GLY A 221 8.24 3.36 -9.70
N PHE A 222 9.30 3.95 -9.17
CA PHE A 222 10.66 3.36 -9.12
C PHE A 222 10.74 1.97 -8.49
N THR A 223 9.78 1.54 -7.68
CA THR A 223 9.74 0.20 -7.08
C THR A 223 9.15 -0.88 -8.00
N MET A 224 8.57 -0.50 -9.12
CA MET A 224 7.81 -1.39 -10.00
C MET A 224 8.68 -1.95 -11.12
N ALA A 225 9.31 -3.13 -10.89
CA ALA A 225 10.24 -3.75 -11.82
C ALA A 225 9.60 -4.24 -13.14
N ASP A 226 8.29 -4.20 -13.23
CA ASP A 226 7.51 -4.47 -14.45
C ASP A 226 7.20 -3.20 -15.25
N THR A 227 7.83 -2.06 -14.93
CA THR A 227 7.66 -0.78 -15.64
C THR A 227 9.02 -0.17 -15.98
N ALA A 228 9.03 0.73 -16.97
CA ALA A 228 10.23 1.49 -17.33
C ALA A 228 10.70 2.50 -16.27
N ALA A 229 9.90 2.74 -15.23
CA ALA A 229 10.26 3.64 -14.13
C ALA A 229 11.14 2.97 -13.07
N TYR A 230 11.40 1.67 -13.20
CA TYR A 230 12.15 0.92 -12.20
C TYR A 230 13.56 1.44 -12.00
N ASP A 231 13.94 1.62 -10.74
CA ASP A 231 15.28 1.95 -10.29
C ASP A 231 15.68 0.94 -9.21
N GLU A 232 16.69 0.12 -9.51
CA GLU A 232 17.13 -0.94 -8.61
C GLU A 232 17.72 -0.37 -7.31
N ALA A 233 18.57 0.65 -7.38
CA ALA A 233 19.22 1.24 -6.21
C ALA A 233 18.20 1.90 -5.28
N ALA A 234 17.27 2.66 -5.84
CA ALA A 234 16.16 3.24 -5.08
C ALA A 234 15.25 2.16 -4.49
N THR A 235 15.00 1.07 -5.24
CA THR A 235 14.20 -0.06 -4.75
C THR A 235 14.87 -0.79 -3.60
N GLU A 236 16.16 -1.05 -3.63
CA GLU A 236 16.85 -1.69 -2.50
C GLU A 236 16.87 -0.77 -1.27
N ARG A 237 17.13 0.54 -1.45
CA ARG A 237 16.98 1.52 -0.36
C ARG A 237 15.55 1.53 0.22
N HIS A 238 14.52 1.43 -0.63
CA HIS A 238 13.13 1.30 -0.18
C HIS A 238 12.94 0.06 0.72
N TRP A 239 13.50 -1.10 0.32
CA TRP A 239 13.41 -2.32 1.12
C TRP A 239 14.09 -2.17 2.48
N ASP A 240 15.27 -1.57 2.53
CA ASP A 240 15.99 -1.32 3.78
C ASP A 240 15.14 -0.47 4.74
N ARG A 241 14.54 0.62 4.24
CA ARG A 241 13.70 1.51 5.04
C ARG A 241 12.42 0.85 5.53
N LEU A 242 11.75 0.11 4.64
CA LEU A 242 10.51 -0.59 4.96
C LEU A 242 10.74 -1.69 6.00
N THR A 243 11.77 -2.50 5.82
CA THR A 243 12.08 -3.59 6.73
C THR A 243 12.57 -3.10 8.09
N ASP A 244 13.36 -2.03 8.13
CA ASP A 244 13.73 -1.36 9.38
C ASP A 244 12.49 -0.83 10.13
N LEU A 245 11.60 -0.12 9.45
CA LEU A 245 10.35 0.36 10.04
C LEU A 245 9.54 -0.80 10.66
N PHE A 246 9.30 -1.85 9.90
CA PHE A 246 8.49 -2.97 10.37
C PHE A 246 9.18 -3.80 11.46
N ALA A 247 10.50 -3.95 11.41
CA ALA A 247 11.24 -4.69 12.43
C ALA A 247 11.15 -4.05 13.81
N ARG A 248 11.14 -2.71 13.91
CA ARG A 248 11.08 -2.00 15.19
C ARG A 248 9.66 -1.68 15.68
N THR A 249 8.64 -1.81 14.83
CA THR A 249 7.25 -1.45 15.19
C THR A 249 6.30 -2.63 15.30
N LEU A 250 6.60 -3.76 14.64
CA LEU A 250 5.70 -4.90 14.56
C LEU A 250 6.21 -6.14 15.30
N ARG A 251 7.41 -6.12 15.87
CA ARG A 251 8.05 -7.24 16.58
C ARG A 251 8.26 -6.95 18.04
#